data_76888b2dd5fd3109c24fe89b574ad1c2
#
_entry.id   76888b2dd5fd3109c24fe89b574ad1c2
#
_cell.length_a   1.000
_cell.length_b   1.000
_cell.length_c   1.000
_cell.angle_alpha   90.00
_cell.angle_beta   90.00
_cell.angle_gamma   90.00
#
_symmetry.space_group_name_H-M   'P 1'
#
loop_
_entity.id
_entity.type
_entity.pdbx_description
1 polymer ?
#
loop_
_entity_poly.entity_id
_entity_poly.type
_entity_poly.pdbx_seq_one_letter_code
_entity_poly.pdbx_strand_id
1 'polypeptide(L)'
;MAGSAGFWLLAKLSGGMVCGVALGLCVNESVMAIIHTGKTLIGGVVFFVIPLVIFGFIAPTVLSLKASAGRMLGSFLVLSYLSSVGASLFATAMGRVVIPYLRIPRTVEGLRTIPKVIFTLEIPSLMPVVTALAFALLVGLSALWVKARAVEQVLYEFRRMMGEAISRVLVPLLPFFVAATFAELAYSGSLTRQLPLFAKVVAVVIVGHLLWLCVLYLVGWILSRKNPFEVLRHYGAAYATALGTMSSAATLPVSLQCAHKSRALPAEIVDFAIPLGATTHLCGSVLTETFFCLTIAQMLYGSMPSLADMVLFSCLFGIFAVGAPGVPGGTVLASLGLVLDVLHFDTTGTGLLIAIFALQDSFGTACNITGDGALALMLRGLRYTPAGELRWA
;
A
#
# COMPACT_ATOMS: atom_id res chain seq x y z
N MET A 1 -16.37 -15.40 -5.22
CA MET A 1 -16.22 -15.29 -3.74
C MET A 1 -15.21 -14.20 -3.30
N ALA A 2 -14.13 -13.92 -4.01
CA ALA A 2 -13.13 -12.90 -3.60
C ALA A 2 -13.65 -11.45 -3.65
N GLY A 3 -14.53 -11.08 -4.58
CA GLY A 3 -15.13 -9.74 -4.65
C GLY A 3 -16.00 -9.38 -3.44
N SER A 4 -16.57 -10.38 -2.75
CA SER A 4 -17.34 -10.15 -1.53
C SER A 4 -16.46 -9.79 -0.32
N ALA A 5 -15.24 -10.31 -0.23
CA ALA A 5 -14.37 -10.09 0.93
C ALA A 5 -13.89 -8.63 1.04
N GLY A 6 -13.46 -8.02 -0.08
CA GLY A 6 -13.05 -6.61 -0.13
C GLY A 6 -14.23 -5.68 0.19
N PHE A 7 -15.40 -5.92 -0.42
CA PHE A 7 -16.61 -5.15 -0.13
C PHE A 7 -17.02 -5.25 1.35
N TRP A 8 -16.97 -6.47 1.95
CA TRP A 8 -17.27 -6.65 3.37
C TRP A 8 -16.27 -5.97 4.30
N LEU A 9 -14.98 -5.95 3.94
CA LEU A 9 -13.98 -5.20 4.71
C LEU A 9 -14.25 -3.70 4.63
N LEU A 10 -14.50 -3.15 3.44
CA LEU A 10 -14.85 -1.74 3.27
C LEU A 10 -16.10 -1.38 4.08
N ALA A 11 -17.15 -2.21 4.00
CA ALA A 11 -18.38 -2.01 4.78
C ALA A 11 -18.13 -2.02 6.29
N LYS A 12 -17.29 -2.94 6.79
CA LYS A 12 -16.91 -3.00 8.21
C LYS A 12 -16.07 -1.80 8.64
N LEU A 13 -15.12 -1.34 7.81
CA LEU A 13 -14.29 -0.17 8.11
C LEU A 13 -15.13 1.11 8.09
N SER A 14 -15.99 1.29 7.08
CA SER A 14 -16.93 2.42 7.02
C SER A 14 -17.94 2.40 8.17
N GLY A 15 -18.48 1.20 8.51
CA GLY A 15 -19.32 1.00 9.67
C GLY A 15 -18.60 1.32 10.98
N GLY A 16 -17.35 0.86 11.13
CA GLY A 16 -16.47 1.18 12.26
C GLY A 16 -16.25 2.69 12.39
N MET A 17 -16.02 3.38 11.29
CA MET A 17 -15.88 4.84 11.26
C MET A 17 -17.16 5.53 11.76
N VAL A 18 -18.32 5.19 11.19
CA VAL A 18 -19.61 5.80 11.58
C VAL A 18 -19.93 5.51 13.05
N CYS A 19 -19.74 4.26 13.49
CA CYS A 19 -19.92 3.89 14.90
C CYS A 19 -18.94 4.64 15.82
N GLY A 20 -17.67 4.78 15.39
CA GLY A 20 -16.66 5.52 16.13
C GLY A 20 -17.05 6.99 16.31
N VAL A 21 -17.50 7.63 15.24
CA VAL A 21 -17.99 9.02 15.28
C VAL A 21 -19.16 9.15 16.27
N ALA A 22 -20.18 8.29 16.14
CA ALA A 22 -21.34 8.32 17.01
C ALA A 22 -20.95 8.12 18.49
N LEU A 23 -20.07 7.15 18.77
CA LEU A 23 -19.54 6.92 20.12
C LEU A 23 -18.79 8.16 20.63
N GLY A 24 -17.86 8.72 19.86
CA GLY A 24 -17.05 9.87 20.28
C GLY A 24 -17.87 11.12 20.60
N LEU A 25 -19.02 11.31 19.94
CA LEU A 25 -19.93 12.42 20.22
C LEU A 25 -20.77 12.22 21.48
N CYS A 26 -21.02 10.96 21.88
CA CYS A 26 -21.98 10.63 22.97
C CYS A 26 -21.30 10.21 24.27
N VAL A 27 -20.05 9.75 24.26
CA VAL A 27 -19.39 9.15 25.42
C VAL A 27 -18.81 10.21 26.37
N ASN A 28 -18.74 9.83 27.63
CA ASN A 28 -18.05 10.60 28.67
C ASN A 28 -16.53 10.24 28.71
N GLU A 29 -15.77 10.94 29.54
CA GLU A 29 -14.34 10.79 29.70
C GLU A 29 -13.92 9.36 30.07
N SER A 30 -14.63 8.71 30.99
CA SER A 30 -14.31 7.35 31.46
C SER A 30 -14.46 6.32 30.34
N VAL A 31 -15.52 6.40 29.54
CA VAL A 31 -15.73 5.51 28.41
C VAL A 31 -14.71 5.80 27.30
N MET A 32 -14.36 7.06 27.06
CA MET A 32 -13.31 7.42 26.10
C MET A 32 -11.94 6.87 26.53
N ALA A 33 -11.61 6.87 27.84
CA ALA A 33 -10.39 6.25 28.36
C ALA A 33 -10.34 4.73 28.06
N ILE A 34 -11.48 4.02 28.15
CA ILE A 34 -11.59 2.60 27.79
C ILE A 34 -11.33 2.42 26.28
N ILE A 35 -11.96 3.25 25.43
CA ILE A 35 -11.80 3.19 23.97
C ILE A 35 -10.33 3.44 23.59
N HIS A 36 -9.71 4.47 24.18
CA HIS A 36 -8.31 4.82 23.95
C HIS A 36 -7.37 3.69 24.40
N THR A 37 -7.64 3.06 25.54
CA THR A 37 -6.90 1.89 26.02
C THR A 37 -7.02 0.72 25.04
N GLY A 38 -8.24 0.41 24.58
CA GLY A 38 -8.48 -0.64 23.59
C GLY A 38 -7.75 -0.39 22.28
N LYS A 39 -7.74 0.86 21.77
CA LYS A 39 -6.98 1.26 20.58
C LYS A 39 -5.49 1.02 20.78
N THR A 40 -4.93 1.41 21.92
CA THR A 40 -3.51 1.25 22.24
C THR A 40 -3.10 -0.23 22.26
N LEU A 41 -3.94 -1.09 22.85
CA LEU A 41 -3.70 -2.53 22.88
C LEU A 41 -3.74 -3.16 21.48
N ILE A 42 -4.75 -2.79 20.65
CA ILE A 42 -4.84 -3.26 19.26
C ILE A 42 -3.62 -2.79 18.47
N GLY A 43 -3.23 -1.53 18.64
CA GLY A 43 -2.02 -0.97 18.02
C GLY A 43 -0.76 -1.77 18.39
N GLY A 44 -0.59 -2.14 19.65
CA GLY A 44 0.51 -2.98 20.12
C GLY A 44 0.57 -4.33 19.39
N VAL A 45 -0.59 -5.01 19.24
CA VAL A 45 -0.67 -6.27 18.48
C VAL A 45 -0.29 -6.06 17.01
N VAL A 46 -0.81 -5.02 16.37
CA VAL A 46 -0.50 -4.69 14.97
C VAL A 46 1.01 -4.47 14.81
N PHE A 47 1.62 -3.64 15.65
CA PHE A 47 3.04 -3.31 15.56
C PHE A 47 3.97 -4.49 15.87
N PHE A 48 3.56 -5.40 16.75
CA PHE A 48 4.30 -6.64 17.02
C PHE A 48 4.39 -7.54 15.77
N VAL A 49 3.30 -7.63 14.99
CA VAL A 49 3.23 -8.54 13.83
C VAL A 49 3.97 -7.97 12.61
N ILE A 50 4.11 -6.65 12.49
CA ILE A 50 4.70 -5.99 11.31
C ILE A 50 6.08 -6.56 10.91
N PRO A 51 7.10 -6.66 11.79
CA PRO A 51 8.41 -7.18 11.40
C PRO A 51 8.37 -8.62 10.90
N LEU A 52 7.47 -9.45 11.47
CA LEU A 52 7.25 -10.83 11.03
C LEU A 52 6.66 -10.89 9.63
N VAL A 53 5.70 -10.02 9.33
CA VAL A 53 5.10 -9.87 8.00
C VAL A 53 6.16 -9.47 6.99
N ILE A 54 6.98 -8.47 7.30
CA ILE A 54 8.06 -8.00 6.43
C ILE A 54 9.00 -9.16 6.08
N PHE A 55 9.51 -9.84 7.09
CA PHE A 55 10.40 -10.99 6.89
C PHE A 55 9.70 -12.08 6.06
N GLY A 56 8.47 -12.43 6.41
CA GLY A 56 7.70 -13.51 5.78
C GLY A 56 7.33 -13.25 4.31
N PHE A 57 7.25 -12.00 3.89
CA PHE A 57 6.95 -11.67 2.50
C PHE A 57 8.19 -11.33 1.68
N ILE A 58 9.15 -10.60 2.24
CA ILE A 58 10.33 -10.13 1.47
C ILE A 58 11.36 -11.26 1.27
N ALA A 59 11.69 -12.06 2.28
CA ALA A 59 12.70 -13.11 2.14
C ALA A 59 12.34 -14.15 1.05
N PRO A 60 11.09 -14.69 0.96
CA PRO A 60 10.69 -15.56 -0.13
C PRO A 60 10.66 -14.86 -1.50
N THR A 61 10.32 -13.57 -1.54
CA THR A 61 10.34 -12.80 -2.79
C THR A 61 11.75 -12.70 -3.36
N VAL A 62 12.75 -12.45 -2.51
CA VAL A 62 14.17 -12.47 -2.93
C VAL A 62 14.59 -13.84 -3.45
N LEU A 63 14.14 -14.93 -2.81
CA LEU A 63 14.41 -16.29 -3.27
C LEU A 63 13.81 -16.62 -4.65
N SER A 64 12.71 -15.98 -5.02
CA SER A 64 12.09 -16.18 -6.33
C SER A 64 12.94 -15.66 -7.49
N LEU A 65 14.01 -14.89 -7.23
CA LEU A 65 14.98 -14.39 -8.20
C LEU A 65 15.90 -15.49 -8.80
N LYS A 66 15.54 -16.77 -8.73
CA LYS A 66 16.34 -17.89 -9.26
C LYS A 66 16.71 -17.72 -10.74
N ALA A 67 17.94 -18.11 -11.07
CA ALA A 67 18.62 -17.83 -12.34
C ALA A 67 17.96 -18.38 -13.62
N SER A 68 17.00 -19.30 -13.57
CA SER A 68 16.39 -19.92 -14.75
C SER A 68 15.18 -19.18 -15.35
N ALA A 69 14.56 -18.28 -14.59
CA ALA A 69 13.58 -17.29 -15.11
C ALA A 69 14.20 -15.88 -15.12
N GLY A 70 15.52 -15.80 -14.98
CA GLY A 70 16.32 -14.74 -14.41
C GLY A 70 16.11 -13.34 -14.99
N ARG A 71 16.25 -13.15 -16.31
CA ARG A 71 16.25 -11.80 -16.88
C ARG A 71 14.86 -11.19 -16.94
N MET A 72 13.85 -11.94 -17.31
CA MET A 72 12.48 -11.42 -17.43
C MET A 72 11.89 -11.09 -16.06
N LEU A 73 12.08 -11.98 -15.08
CA LEU A 73 11.67 -11.77 -13.69
C LEU A 73 12.43 -10.58 -13.07
N GLY A 74 13.76 -10.57 -13.19
CA GLY A 74 14.58 -9.47 -12.67
C GLY A 74 14.21 -8.13 -13.31
N SER A 75 14.02 -8.08 -14.63
CA SER A 75 13.58 -6.85 -15.32
C SER A 75 12.22 -6.38 -14.83
N PHE A 76 11.26 -7.28 -14.63
CA PHE A 76 9.92 -6.92 -14.16
C PHE A 76 9.94 -6.42 -12.71
N LEU A 77 10.68 -7.09 -11.82
CA LEU A 77 10.81 -6.65 -10.42
C LEU A 77 11.52 -5.29 -10.31
N VAL A 78 12.55 -5.04 -11.12
CA VAL A 78 13.18 -3.72 -11.21
C VAL A 78 12.20 -2.66 -11.71
N LEU A 79 11.41 -2.95 -12.74
CA LEU A 79 10.37 -2.05 -13.22
C LEU A 79 9.32 -1.77 -12.14
N SER A 80 8.85 -2.81 -11.42
CA SER A 80 7.90 -2.68 -10.31
C SER A 80 8.46 -1.81 -9.18
N TYR A 81 9.72 -2.05 -8.80
CA TYR A 81 10.42 -1.25 -7.80
C TYR A 81 10.55 0.22 -8.24
N LEU A 82 11.07 0.47 -9.44
CA LEU A 82 11.26 1.83 -9.96
C LEU A 82 9.93 2.57 -10.11
N SER A 83 8.88 1.87 -10.52
CA SER A 83 7.52 2.42 -10.58
C SER A 83 7.00 2.80 -9.21
N SER A 84 7.18 1.95 -8.20
CA SER A 84 6.73 2.23 -6.83
C SER A 84 7.52 3.40 -6.20
N VAL A 85 8.84 3.40 -6.33
CA VAL A 85 9.70 4.54 -5.88
C VAL A 85 9.30 5.82 -6.60
N GLY A 86 9.15 5.76 -7.92
CA GLY A 86 8.73 6.89 -8.74
C GLY A 86 7.36 7.44 -8.35
N ALA A 87 6.39 6.55 -8.06
CA ALA A 87 5.06 6.92 -7.58
C ALA A 87 5.11 7.65 -6.22
N SER A 88 5.95 7.17 -5.29
CA SER A 88 6.16 7.80 -3.99
C SER A 88 6.83 9.17 -4.13
N LEU A 89 7.88 9.27 -4.94
CA LEU A 89 8.56 10.55 -5.20
C LEU A 89 7.63 11.56 -5.92
N PHE A 90 6.84 11.08 -6.87
CA PHE A 90 5.83 11.89 -7.54
C PHE A 90 4.77 12.39 -6.55
N ALA A 91 4.26 11.51 -5.66
CA ALA A 91 3.34 11.89 -4.59
C ALA A 91 3.97 12.89 -3.63
N THR A 92 5.25 12.74 -3.32
CA THR A 92 6.01 13.68 -2.49
C THR A 92 6.09 15.06 -3.15
N ALA A 93 6.45 15.13 -4.42
CA ALA A 93 6.51 16.38 -5.18
C ALA A 93 5.11 17.03 -5.27
N MET A 94 4.10 16.26 -5.64
CA MET A 94 2.71 16.71 -5.71
C MET A 94 2.21 17.21 -4.34
N GLY A 95 2.52 16.49 -3.26
CA GLY A 95 2.12 16.85 -1.91
C GLY A 95 2.75 18.17 -1.47
N ARG A 96 4.04 18.37 -1.70
CA ARG A 96 4.74 19.63 -1.38
C ARG A 96 4.19 20.83 -2.16
N VAL A 97 3.71 20.62 -3.38
CA VAL A 97 3.09 21.69 -4.18
C VAL A 97 1.65 21.93 -3.75
N VAL A 98 0.84 20.87 -3.57
CA VAL A 98 -0.62 21.00 -3.41
C VAL A 98 -1.05 21.24 -1.95
N ILE A 99 -0.41 20.55 -0.97
CA ILE A 99 -0.83 20.61 0.44
C ILE A 99 -0.85 22.05 1.00
N PRO A 100 0.11 22.95 0.71
CA PRO A 100 0.05 24.33 1.17
C PRO A 100 -1.21 25.08 0.73
N TYR A 101 -1.77 24.75 -0.45
CA TYR A 101 -3.00 25.37 -0.98
C TYR A 101 -4.27 24.76 -0.37
N LEU A 102 -4.20 23.59 0.24
CA LEU A 102 -5.36 22.97 0.88
C LEU A 102 -5.79 23.67 2.17
N ARG A 103 -5.00 24.66 2.65
CA ARG A 103 -5.27 25.45 3.87
C ARG A 103 -5.65 24.55 5.05
N ILE A 104 -4.78 23.57 5.33
CA ILE A 104 -4.98 22.66 6.45
C ILE A 104 -5.01 23.47 7.75
N PRO A 105 -6.09 23.40 8.54
CA PRO A 105 -6.16 24.13 9.80
C PRO A 105 -5.01 23.71 10.72
N ARG A 106 -4.16 24.65 11.07
CA ARG A 106 -3.15 24.42 12.11
C ARG A 106 -3.85 24.42 13.47
N THR A 107 -3.45 23.50 14.32
CA THR A 107 -3.81 23.36 15.74
C THR A 107 -5.09 24.06 16.17
N VAL A 108 -5.93 23.31 16.79
CA VAL A 108 -7.27 23.70 17.10
C VAL A 108 -7.32 24.14 18.55
N GLU A 109 -7.37 25.43 18.79
CA GLU A 109 -7.79 25.95 20.08
C GLU A 109 -9.20 25.45 20.43
N GLY A 110 -9.38 24.97 21.65
CA GLY A 110 -10.68 24.52 22.15
C GLY A 110 -11.03 23.05 21.90
N LEU A 111 -10.06 22.19 21.56
CA LEU A 111 -10.29 20.74 21.52
C LEU A 111 -10.31 20.15 22.93
N ARG A 112 -11.18 19.14 23.11
CA ARG A 112 -11.13 18.30 24.31
C ARG A 112 -9.87 17.44 24.27
N THR A 113 -9.16 17.36 25.40
CA THR A 113 -8.03 16.46 25.56
C THR A 113 -8.53 15.01 25.60
N ILE A 114 -7.82 14.13 24.92
CA ILE A 114 -8.10 12.68 24.97
C ILE A 114 -7.66 12.20 26.36
N PRO A 115 -8.52 11.45 27.09
CA PRO A 115 -8.17 10.92 28.40
C PRO A 115 -6.96 9.99 28.32
N LYS A 116 -6.19 9.90 29.41
CA LYS A 116 -5.08 8.96 29.51
C LYS A 116 -5.58 7.52 29.44
N VAL A 117 -4.75 6.63 28.92
CA VAL A 117 -4.98 5.18 28.94
C VAL A 117 -5.11 4.69 30.40
N ILE A 118 -6.02 3.75 30.65
CA ILE A 118 -6.25 3.19 32.01
C ILE A 118 -5.07 2.31 32.42
N PHE A 119 -4.54 1.51 31.47
CA PHE A 119 -3.33 0.73 31.64
C PHE A 119 -2.64 0.55 30.28
N THR A 120 -1.34 0.33 30.30
CA THR A 120 -0.53 0.01 29.13
C THR A 120 -0.02 -1.42 29.24
N LEU A 121 -0.25 -2.23 28.18
CA LEU A 121 0.44 -3.49 27.99
C LEU A 121 1.46 -3.26 26.87
N GLU A 122 2.73 -3.16 27.26
CA GLU A 122 3.80 -3.02 26.28
C GLU A 122 4.02 -4.35 25.57
N ILE A 123 3.67 -4.41 24.30
CA ILE A 123 3.99 -5.53 23.40
C ILE A 123 5.09 -5.01 22.47
N PRO A 124 6.38 -5.15 22.83
CA PRO A 124 7.46 -4.63 22.01
C PRO A 124 7.50 -5.38 20.68
N SER A 125 7.76 -4.67 19.59
CA SER A 125 8.02 -5.30 18.29
C SER A 125 9.25 -6.19 18.39
N LEU A 126 9.27 -7.32 17.67
CA LEU A 126 10.39 -8.28 17.70
C LEU A 126 11.72 -7.61 17.29
N MET A 127 11.68 -6.69 16.35
CA MET A 127 12.80 -5.88 15.89
C MET A 127 12.30 -4.62 15.17
N PRO A 128 13.13 -3.56 15.04
CA PRO A 128 12.83 -2.41 14.19
C PRO A 128 12.57 -2.83 12.74
N VAL A 129 11.71 -2.10 12.04
CA VAL A 129 11.26 -2.46 10.69
C VAL A 129 12.40 -2.49 9.68
N VAL A 130 13.30 -1.50 9.73
CA VAL A 130 14.48 -1.46 8.85
C VAL A 130 15.39 -2.67 9.12
N THR A 131 15.51 -3.10 10.37
CA THR A 131 16.25 -4.32 10.75
C THR A 131 15.58 -5.57 10.19
N ALA A 132 14.25 -5.67 10.27
CA ALA A 132 13.49 -6.78 9.67
C ALA A 132 13.69 -6.87 8.16
N LEU A 133 13.70 -5.70 7.48
CA LEU A 133 13.99 -5.62 6.05
C LEU A 133 15.41 -6.08 5.73
N ALA A 134 16.42 -5.55 6.41
CA ALA A 134 17.81 -5.94 6.22
C ALA A 134 18.01 -7.44 6.47
N PHE A 135 17.40 -7.98 7.51
CA PHE A 135 17.43 -9.41 7.85
C PHE A 135 16.74 -10.26 6.78
N ALA A 136 15.58 -9.84 6.26
CA ALA A 136 14.87 -10.52 5.18
C ALA A 136 15.71 -10.57 3.89
N LEU A 137 16.34 -9.46 3.52
CA LEU A 137 17.24 -9.40 2.37
C LEU A 137 18.47 -10.30 2.56
N LEU A 138 19.11 -10.24 3.72
CA LEU A 138 20.28 -11.06 4.03
C LEU A 138 19.95 -12.55 3.95
N VAL A 139 18.89 -13.00 4.62
CA VAL A 139 18.46 -14.41 4.62
C VAL A 139 18.03 -14.85 3.22
N GLY A 140 17.24 -14.05 2.52
CA GLY A 140 16.78 -14.35 1.17
C GLY A 140 17.94 -14.50 0.17
N LEU A 141 18.90 -13.56 0.18
CA LEU A 141 20.09 -13.61 -0.69
C LEU A 141 21.01 -14.78 -0.32
N SER A 142 21.29 -14.98 0.96
CA SER A 142 22.16 -16.09 1.41
C SER A 142 21.56 -17.44 1.04
N ALA A 143 20.25 -17.64 1.25
CA ALA A 143 19.56 -18.87 0.87
C ALA A 143 19.57 -19.09 -0.66
N LEU A 144 19.49 -18.01 -1.45
CA LEU A 144 19.61 -18.04 -2.90
C LEU A 144 21.02 -18.48 -3.33
N TRP A 145 22.08 -17.92 -2.74
CA TRP A 145 23.48 -18.23 -3.07
C TRP A 145 23.86 -19.67 -2.77
N VAL A 146 23.45 -20.20 -1.59
CA VAL A 146 23.75 -21.58 -1.22
C VAL A 146 22.73 -22.59 -1.73
N LYS A 147 21.68 -22.14 -2.43
CA LYS A 147 20.60 -22.99 -2.97
C LYS A 147 19.94 -23.84 -1.87
N ALA A 148 19.66 -23.24 -0.72
CA ALA A 148 19.18 -23.89 0.51
C ALA A 148 17.71 -24.32 0.39
N ARG A 149 17.43 -25.48 -0.22
CA ARG A 149 16.06 -25.97 -0.49
C ARG A 149 15.18 -26.08 0.76
N ALA A 150 15.74 -26.54 1.89
CA ALA A 150 14.99 -26.64 3.14
C ALA A 150 14.57 -25.26 3.68
N VAL A 151 15.50 -24.28 3.65
CA VAL A 151 15.21 -22.89 4.04
C VAL A 151 14.18 -22.27 3.12
N GLU A 152 14.26 -22.53 1.84
CA GLU A 152 13.28 -22.08 0.85
C GLU A 152 11.86 -22.56 1.21
N GLN A 153 11.70 -23.85 1.50
CA GLN A 153 10.40 -24.41 1.89
C GLN A 153 9.87 -23.76 3.17
N VAL A 154 10.74 -23.61 4.19
CA VAL A 154 10.38 -22.95 5.45
C VAL A 154 9.93 -21.51 5.23
N LEU A 155 10.63 -20.76 4.39
CA LEU A 155 10.26 -19.36 4.09
C LEU A 155 8.94 -19.24 3.33
N TYR A 156 8.63 -20.16 2.40
CA TYR A 156 7.32 -20.18 1.73
C TYR A 156 6.19 -20.56 2.70
N GLU A 157 6.40 -21.55 3.59
CA GLU A 157 5.42 -21.88 4.62
C GLU A 157 5.23 -20.72 5.61
N PHE A 158 6.30 -20.06 6.02
CA PHE A 158 6.24 -18.89 6.89
C PHE A 158 5.45 -17.74 6.22
N ARG A 159 5.64 -17.51 4.90
CA ARG A 159 4.81 -16.56 4.13
C ARG A 159 3.33 -16.90 4.21
N ARG A 160 2.98 -18.19 4.08
CA ARG A 160 1.57 -18.64 4.21
C ARG A 160 1.04 -18.39 5.62
N MET A 161 1.83 -18.71 6.65
CA MET A 161 1.46 -18.44 8.05
C MET A 161 1.22 -16.95 8.29
N MET A 162 2.08 -16.08 7.77
CA MET A 162 1.90 -14.62 7.91
C MET A 162 0.69 -14.12 7.14
N GLY A 163 0.38 -14.67 5.97
CA GLY A 163 -0.85 -14.39 5.23
C GLY A 163 -2.11 -14.73 6.03
N GLU A 164 -2.14 -15.89 6.69
CA GLU A 164 -3.23 -16.28 7.59
C GLU A 164 -3.31 -15.41 8.84
N ALA A 165 -2.17 -15.05 9.44
CA ALA A 165 -2.12 -14.14 10.59
C ALA A 165 -2.69 -12.75 10.24
N ILE A 166 -2.34 -12.20 9.08
CA ILE A 166 -2.95 -10.97 8.57
C ILE A 166 -4.47 -11.13 8.45
N SER A 167 -4.92 -12.19 7.76
CA SER A 167 -6.32 -12.36 7.41
C SER A 167 -7.21 -12.68 8.62
N ARG A 168 -6.70 -13.47 9.58
CA ARG A 168 -7.49 -13.94 10.73
C ARG A 168 -7.31 -13.11 11.99
N VAL A 169 -6.23 -12.35 12.11
CA VAL A 169 -5.94 -11.54 13.30
C VAL A 169 -5.97 -10.06 12.97
N LEU A 170 -5.09 -9.58 12.08
CA LEU A 170 -4.98 -8.13 11.83
C LEU A 170 -6.22 -7.56 11.16
N VAL A 171 -6.68 -8.15 10.06
CA VAL A 171 -7.83 -7.66 9.30
C VAL A 171 -9.12 -7.56 10.15
N PRO A 172 -9.47 -8.52 11.02
CA PRO A 172 -10.63 -8.39 11.91
C PRO A 172 -10.47 -7.32 13.00
N LEU A 173 -9.25 -6.96 13.41
CA LEU A 173 -9.00 -5.91 14.40
C LEU A 173 -9.11 -4.49 13.82
N LEU A 174 -8.85 -4.32 12.51
CA LEU A 174 -8.84 -3.01 11.85
C LEU A 174 -10.14 -2.21 12.02
N PRO A 175 -11.36 -2.76 11.88
CA PRO A 175 -12.58 -1.99 12.07
C PRO A 175 -12.71 -1.41 13.48
N PHE A 176 -12.25 -2.13 14.51
CA PHE A 176 -12.25 -1.64 15.88
C PHE A 176 -11.19 -0.55 16.10
N PHE A 177 -10.01 -0.71 15.51
CA PHE A 177 -8.96 0.29 15.54
C PHE A 177 -9.39 1.59 14.85
N VAL A 178 -10.03 1.49 13.69
CA VAL A 178 -10.60 2.61 12.96
C VAL A 178 -11.73 3.27 13.76
N ALA A 179 -12.65 2.48 14.33
CA ALA A 179 -13.73 3.00 15.17
C ALA A 179 -13.18 3.80 16.35
N ALA A 180 -12.20 3.28 17.06
CA ALA A 180 -11.57 3.97 18.19
C ALA A 180 -10.86 5.27 17.75
N THR A 181 -10.16 5.26 16.60
CA THR A 181 -9.51 6.45 16.04
C THR A 181 -10.53 7.55 15.72
N PHE A 182 -11.65 7.19 15.06
CA PHE A 182 -12.71 8.17 14.76
C PHE A 182 -13.49 8.61 16.00
N ALA A 183 -13.61 7.76 17.03
CA ALA A 183 -14.17 8.16 18.32
C ALA A 183 -13.32 9.23 18.99
N GLU A 184 -11.99 9.09 19.00
CA GLU A 184 -11.07 10.10 19.51
C GLU A 184 -11.16 11.42 18.73
N LEU A 185 -11.21 11.36 17.39
CA LEU A 185 -11.35 12.54 16.55
C LEU A 185 -12.69 13.27 16.76
N ALA A 186 -13.77 12.51 16.96
CA ALA A 186 -15.09 13.07 17.22
C ALA A 186 -15.18 13.64 18.66
N TYR A 187 -14.67 12.92 19.66
CA TYR A 187 -14.62 13.36 21.06
C TYR A 187 -13.81 14.65 21.21
N SER A 188 -12.66 14.74 20.54
CA SER A 188 -11.85 15.95 20.56
C SER A 188 -12.48 17.13 19.82
N GLY A 189 -13.50 16.90 18.98
CA GLY A 189 -14.14 17.93 18.14
C GLY A 189 -13.37 18.26 16.85
N SER A 190 -12.33 17.50 16.53
CA SER A 190 -11.51 17.75 15.35
C SER A 190 -12.16 17.25 14.04
N LEU A 191 -13.06 16.27 14.12
CA LEU A 191 -13.62 15.54 12.99
C LEU A 191 -14.34 16.43 11.97
N THR A 192 -15.27 17.28 12.40
CA THR A 192 -16.10 18.13 11.52
C THR A 192 -15.28 19.08 10.68
N ARG A 193 -14.08 19.44 11.17
CA ARG A 193 -13.14 20.32 10.47
C ARG A 193 -12.27 19.56 9.46
N GLN A 194 -12.05 18.26 9.67
CA GLN A 194 -11.16 17.44 8.85
C GLN A 194 -11.87 16.75 7.68
N LEU A 195 -13.16 16.41 7.80
CA LEU A 195 -13.92 15.73 6.74
C LEU A 195 -13.87 16.43 5.37
N PRO A 196 -14.08 17.77 5.25
CA PRO A 196 -13.98 18.45 3.96
C PRO A 196 -12.56 18.42 3.38
N LEU A 197 -11.53 18.39 4.24
CA LEU A 197 -10.15 18.27 3.84
C LEU A 197 -9.89 16.88 3.22
N PHE A 198 -10.34 15.80 3.88
CA PHE A 198 -10.16 14.45 3.37
C PHE A 198 -10.79 14.25 2.00
N ALA A 199 -11.99 14.80 1.77
CA ALA A 199 -12.61 14.74 0.44
C ALA A 199 -11.76 15.41 -0.65
N LYS A 200 -11.16 16.57 -0.35
CA LYS A 200 -10.25 17.26 -1.28
C LYS A 200 -8.98 16.44 -1.50
N VAL A 201 -8.41 15.89 -0.44
CA VAL A 201 -7.19 15.05 -0.50
C VAL A 201 -7.42 13.82 -1.36
N VAL A 202 -8.55 13.12 -1.17
CA VAL A 202 -8.96 11.97 -2.00
C VAL A 202 -9.06 12.35 -3.47
N ALA A 203 -9.71 13.48 -3.79
CA ALA A 203 -9.81 13.97 -5.17
C ALA A 203 -8.44 14.25 -5.79
N VAL A 204 -7.54 14.90 -5.04
CA VAL A 204 -6.16 15.18 -5.49
C VAL A 204 -5.40 13.89 -5.76
N VAL A 205 -5.52 12.89 -4.89
CA VAL A 205 -4.83 11.60 -5.07
C VAL A 205 -5.37 10.85 -6.28
N ILE A 206 -6.69 10.88 -6.55
CA ILE A 206 -7.26 10.29 -7.77
C ILE A 206 -6.67 10.95 -9.03
N VAL A 207 -6.56 12.28 -9.04
CA VAL A 207 -5.88 13.00 -10.13
C VAL A 207 -4.41 12.56 -10.22
N GLY A 208 -3.73 12.41 -9.08
CA GLY A 208 -2.37 11.88 -9.01
C GLY A 208 -2.22 10.50 -9.64
N HIS A 209 -3.18 9.58 -9.38
CA HIS A 209 -3.21 8.27 -10.01
C HIS A 209 -3.29 8.35 -11.53
N LEU A 210 -4.18 9.21 -12.06
CA LEU A 210 -4.32 9.37 -13.51
C LEU A 210 -3.05 9.94 -14.14
N LEU A 211 -2.44 10.94 -13.50
CA LEU A 211 -1.18 11.51 -13.97
C LEU A 211 -0.04 10.48 -13.93
N TRP A 212 0.04 9.68 -12.85
CA TRP A 212 1.05 8.62 -12.75
C TRP A 212 0.86 7.54 -13.80
N LEU A 213 -0.38 7.10 -14.06
CA LEU A 213 -0.68 6.19 -15.16
C LEU A 213 -0.27 6.78 -16.52
N CYS A 214 -0.49 8.08 -16.77
CA CYS A 214 0.01 8.73 -17.97
C CYS A 214 1.54 8.62 -18.11
N VAL A 215 2.28 8.83 -16.99
CA VAL A 215 3.74 8.67 -16.98
C VAL A 215 4.14 7.23 -17.29
N LEU A 216 3.51 6.23 -16.64
CA LEU A 216 3.82 4.82 -16.86
C LEU A 216 3.56 4.40 -18.32
N TYR A 217 2.42 4.79 -18.88
CA TYR A 217 2.09 4.45 -20.27
C TYR A 217 2.94 5.21 -21.28
N LEU A 218 3.38 6.44 -20.97
CA LEU A 218 4.36 7.17 -21.78
C LEU A 218 5.71 6.44 -21.81
N VAL A 219 6.22 6.00 -20.65
CA VAL A 219 7.45 5.21 -20.59
C VAL A 219 7.28 3.89 -21.34
N GLY A 220 6.13 3.22 -21.17
CA GLY A 220 5.78 2.01 -21.90
C GLY A 220 5.80 2.23 -23.43
N TRP A 221 5.27 3.36 -23.92
CA TRP A 221 5.34 3.74 -25.32
C TRP A 221 6.77 3.97 -25.80
N ILE A 222 7.55 4.72 -25.06
CA ILE A 222 8.96 5.04 -25.40
C ILE A 222 9.77 3.74 -25.53
N LEU A 223 9.63 2.82 -24.59
CA LEU A 223 10.40 1.56 -24.58
C LEU A 223 9.91 0.56 -25.63
N SER A 224 8.61 0.40 -25.78
CA SER A 224 8.03 -0.63 -26.66
C SER A 224 7.82 -0.17 -28.09
N ARG A 225 7.73 1.16 -28.33
CA ARG A 225 7.28 1.78 -29.59
C ARG A 225 5.91 1.27 -30.06
N LYS A 226 5.06 0.81 -29.13
CA LYS A 226 3.69 0.38 -29.42
C LYS A 226 2.69 1.36 -28.79
N ASN A 227 1.52 1.50 -29.43
CA ASN A 227 0.49 2.43 -28.98
C ASN A 227 -0.04 2.01 -27.59
N PRO A 228 0.10 2.85 -26.56
CA PRO A 228 -0.37 2.54 -25.21
C PRO A 228 -1.89 2.47 -25.10
N PHE A 229 -2.62 3.23 -25.92
CA PHE A 229 -4.09 3.19 -25.95
C PHE A 229 -4.62 1.83 -26.38
N GLU A 230 -3.83 1.03 -27.12
CA GLU A 230 -4.18 -0.35 -27.49
C GLU A 230 -4.27 -1.26 -26.26
N VAL A 231 -3.56 -0.95 -25.18
CA VAL A 231 -3.68 -1.63 -23.89
C VAL A 231 -4.81 -1.01 -23.06
N LEU A 232 -4.75 0.30 -22.84
CA LEU A 232 -5.66 1.03 -21.96
C LEU A 232 -7.15 0.83 -22.31
N ARG A 233 -7.52 0.83 -23.57
CA ARG A 233 -8.92 0.70 -24.02
C ARG A 233 -9.61 -0.59 -23.55
N HIS A 234 -8.84 -1.60 -23.21
CA HIS A 234 -9.36 -2.89 -22.74
C HIS A 234 -9.44 -2.98 -21.21
N TYR A 235 -8.77 -2.08 -20.47
CA TYR A 235 -8.62 -2.18 -19.02
C TYR A 235 -9.82 -1.66 -18.19
N GLY A 236 -10.83 -1.07 -18.82
CA GLY A 236 -12.00 -0.53 -18.11
C GLY A 236 -12.69 -1.54 -17.19
N ALA A 237 -12.86 -2.80 -17.65
CA ALA A 237 -13.46 -3.86 -16.83
C ALA A 237 -12.57 -4.26 -15.65
N ALA A 238 -11.25 -4.33 -15.85
CA ALA A 238 -10.29 -4.62 -14.78
C ALA A 238 -10.26 -3.47 -13.75
N TYR A 239 -10.25 -2.20 -14.21
CA TYR A 239 -10.34 -1.02 -13.35
C TYR A 239 -11.60 -1.06 -12.47
N ALA A 240 -12.78 -1.29 -13.06
CA ALA A 240 -14.04 -1.36 -12.33
C ALA A 240 -14.07 -2.54 -11.33
N THR A 241 -13.50 -3.69 -11.72
CA THR A 241 -13.38 -4.85 -10.82
C THR A 241 -12.46 -4.55 -9.64
N ALA A 242 -11.34 -3.88 -9.88
CA ALA A 242 -10.40 -3.47 -8.83
C ALA A 242 -11.03 -2.49 -7.83
N LEU A 243 -11.83 -1.53 -8.32
CA LEU A 243 -12.62 -0.64 -7.45
C LEU A 243 -13.55 -1.42 -6.50
N GLY A 244 -14.18 -2.49 -7.00
CA GLY A 244 -15.11 -3.29 -6.19
C GLY A 244 -14.44 -4.31 -5.28
N THR A 245 -13.28 -4.84 -5.66
CA THR A 245 -12.60 -5.90 -4.91
C THR A 245 -11.56 -5.39 -3.92
N MET A 246 -11.00 -4.20 -4.16
CA MET A 246 -9.88 -3.65 -3.39
C MET A 246 -8.68 -4.62 -3.31
N SER A 247 -8.58 -5.55 -4.24
CA SER A 247 -7.56 -6.59 -4.26
C SER A 247 -7.05 -6.86 -5.67
N SER A 248 -5.75 -6.62 -5.87
CA SER A 248 -5.08 -6.92 -7.14
C SER A 248 -5.15 -8.41 -7.46
N ALA A 249 -4.96 -9.27 -6.45
CA ALA A 249 -5.04 -10.73 -6.61
C ALA A 249 -6.45 -11.20 -7.02
N ALA A 250 -7.50 -10.62 -6.42
CA ALA A 250 -8.88 -10.95 -6.78
C ALA A 250 -9.28 -10.44 -8.18
N THR A 251 -8.64 -9.37 -8.65
CA THR A 251 -8.90 -8.78 -9.97
C THR A 251 -8.13 -9.49 -11.10
N LEU A 252 -7.11 -10.28 -10.77
CA LEU A 252 -6.21 -10.92 -11.72
C LEU A 252 -6.90 -11.64 -12.89
N PRO A 253 -7.95 -12.46 -12.70
CA PRO A 253 -8.60 -13.14 -13.84
C PRO A 253 -9.17 -12.17 -14.87
N VAL A 254 -9.72 -11.03 -14.43
CA VAL A 254 -10.27 -10.00 -15.31
C VAL A 254 -9.15 -9.22 -15.99
N SER A 255 -8.06 -8.91 -15.24
CA SER A 255 -6.89 -8.23 -15.79
C SER A 255 -6.23 -9.03 -16.92
N LEU A 256 -6.08 -10.35 -16.74
CA LEU A 256 -5.57 -11.26 -17.76
C LEU A 256 -6.45 -11.23 -19.02
N GLN A 257 -7.78 -11.34 -18.86
CA GLN A 257 -8.69 -11.27 -19.98
C GLN A 257 -8.62 -9.92 -20.72
N CYS A 258 -8.44 -8.82 -19.99
CA CYS A 258 -8.28 -7.49 -20.56
C CYS A 258 -6.97 -7.36 -21.34
N ALA A 259 -5.87 -7.82 -20.75
CA ALA A 259 -4.54 -7.75 -21.35
C ALA A 259 -4.43 -8.59 -22.62
N HIS A 260 -5.01 -9.80 -22.65
CA HIS A 260 -5.03 -10.67 -23.83
C HIS A 260 -5.79 -10.10 -25.02
N LYS A 261 -6.71 -9.14 -24.82
CA LYS A 261 -7.40 -8.45 -25.92
C LYS A 261 -6.49 -7.47 -26.65
N SER A 262 -5.38 -7.07 -26.04
CA SER A 262 -4.48 -6.08 -26.61
C SER A 262 -3.55 -6.72 -27.65
N ARG A 263 -3.56 -6.20 -28.87
CA ARG A 263 -2.61 -6.58 -29.93
C ARG A 263 -1.20 -6.06 -29.68
N ALA A 264 -1.02 -5.14 -28.74
CA ALA A 264 0.29 -4.61 -28.39
C ALA A 264 1.09 -5.53 -27.47
N LEU A 265 0.45 -6.52 -26.81
CA LEU A 265 1.08 -7.40 -25.83
C LEU A 265 1.08 -8.85 -26.36
N PRO A 266 2.27 -9.49 -26.54
CA PRO A 266 2.36 -10.92 -26.80
C PRO A 266 1.81 -11.74 -25.63
N ALA A 267 1.17 -12.88 -25.93
CA ALA A 267 0.56 -13.73 -24.91
C ALA A 267 1.53 -14.13 -23.78
N GLU A 268 2.78 -14.48 -24.13
CA GLU A 268 3.81 -14.84 -23.14
C GLU A 268 4.16 -13.68 -22.17
N ILE A 269 4.11 -12.44 -22.65
CA ILE A 269 4.31 -11.27 -21.80
C ILE A 269 3.11 -11.07 -20.88
N VAL A 270 1.88 -11.26 -21.40
CA VAL A 270 0.65 -11.16 -20.62
C VAL A 270 0.62 -12.20 -19.50
N ASP A 271 0.86 -13.48 -19.88
CA ASP A 271 0.80 -14.62 -18.95
C ASP A 271 1.87 -14.55 -17.85
N PHE A 272 2.96 -13.82 -18.10
CA PHE A 272 4.02 -13.60 -17.13
C PHE A 272 3.82 -12.30 -16.32
N ALA A 273 3.67 -11.16 -17.01
CA ALA A 273 3.73 -9.84 -16.37
C ALA A 273 2.48 -9.52 -15.54
N ILE A 274 1.29 -9.88 -16.02
CA ILE A 274 0.04 -9.52 -15.32
C ILE A 274 -0.13 -10.28 -14.00
N PRO A 275 0.10 -11.61 -13.90
CA PRO A 275 0.06 -12.28 -12.60
C PRO A 275 1.14 -11.80 -11.63
N LEU A 276 2.33 -11.51 -12.13
CA LEU A 276 3.43 -11.03 -11.31
C LEU A 276 3.15 -9.60 -10.82
N GLY A 277 2.65 -8.70 -11.69
CA GLY A 277 2.27 -7.33 -11.36
C GLY A 277 1.21 -7.27 -10.27
N ALA A 278 0.16 -8.09 -10.38
CA ALA A 278 -0.91 -8.15 -9.37
C ALA A 278 -0.41 -8.46 -7.94
N THR A 279 0.83 -8.96 -7.80
CA THR A 279 1.43 -9.30 -6.50
C THR A 279 2.67 -8.48 -6.13
N THR A 280 3.28 -7.76 -7.07
CA THR A 280 4.56 -7.07 -6.84
C THR A 280 4.56 -5.60 -7.26
N HIS A 281 3.49 -5.13 -7.90
CA HIS A 281 3.40 -3.76 -8.40
C HIS A 281 2.21 -3.02 -7.80
N LEU A 282 2.47 -2.19 -6.79
CA LEU A 282 1.46 -1.50 -5.98
C LEU A 282 1.59 0.02 -6.06
N CYS A 283 1.93 0.55 -7.24
CA CYS A 283 2.26 1.97 -7.45
C CYS A 283 1.16 2.94 -7.03
N GLY A 284 -0.11 2.62 -7.26
CA GLY A 284 -1.23 3.46 -6.88
C GLY A 284 -1.43 3.51 -5.36
N SER A 285 -1.33 2.35 -4.69
CA SER A 285 -1.39 2.28 -3.22
C SER A 285 -0.22 3.03 -2.59
N VAL A 286 0.99 2.90 -3.13
CA VAL A 286 2.19 3.63 -2.70
C VAL A 286 2.02 5.14 -2.86
N LEU A 287 1.49 5.60 -4.00
CA LEU A 287 1.20 7.02 -4.25
C LEU A 287 0.19 7.55 -3.23
N THR A 288 -0.91 6.83 -3.02
CA THR A 288 -1.96 7.17 -2.05
C THR A 288 -1.38 7.35 -0.66
N GLU A 289 -0.68 6.34 -0.18
CA GLU A 289 -0.14 6.31 1.17
C GLU A 289 0.89 7.41 1.40
N THR A 290 1.80 7.61 0.45
CA THR A 290 2.80 8.68 0.53
C THR A 290 2.15 10.07 0.62
N PHE A 291 1.15 10.34 -0.21
CA PHE A 291 0.43 11.62 -0.16
C PHE A 291 -0.32 11.79 1.17
N PHE A 292 -0.92 10.72 1.69
CA PHE A 292 -1.60 10.74 2.97
C PHE A 292 -0.63 10.98 4.13
N CYS A 293 0.55 10.36 4.12
CA CYS A 293 1.58 10.63 5.12
C CYS A 293 1.95 12.12 5.17
N LEU A 294 2.18 12.75 4.02
CA LEU A 294 2.46 14.18 3.96
C LEU A 294 1.30 15.03 4.51
N THR A 295 0.06 14.66 4.15
CA THR A 295 -1.14 15.38 4.59
C THR A 295 -1.35 15.26 6.09
N ILE A 296 -1.23 14.04 6.63
CA ILE A 296 -1.39 13.74 8.05
C ILE A 296 -0.30 14.42 8.87
N ALA A 297 0.95 14.36 8.40
CA ALA A 297 2.07 15.03 9.06
C ALA A 297 1.83 16.54 9.16
N GLN A 298 1.43 17.18 8.06
CA GLN A 298 1.10 18.59 8.05
C GLN A 298 -0.06 18.93 9.00
N MET A 299 -1.04 18.01 9.10
CA MET A 299 -2.24 18.22 9.90
C MET A 299 -2.00 18.01 11.40
N LEU A 300 -1.31 16.93 11.79
CA LEU A 300 -1.13 16.55 13.20
C LEU A 300 0.13 17.18 13.81
N TYR A 301 1.21 17.27 13.04
CA TYR A 301 2.51 17.72 13.55
C TYR A 301 2.89 19.13 13.06
N GLY A 302 2.06 19.75 12.21
CA GLY A 302 2.23 21.12 11.73
C GLY A 302 3.31 21.30 10.65
N SER A 303 4.02 20.24 10.28
CA SER A 303 5.07 20.25 9.26
C SER A 303 5.10 18.93 8.48
N MET A 304 5.43 19.02 7.20
CA MET A 304 5.71 17.82 6.39
C MET A 304 7.10 17.26 6.72
N PRO A 305 7.31 15.93 6.64
CA PRO A 305 8.63 15.31 6.79
C PRO A 305 9.67 15.95 5.86
N SER A 306 10.95 15.88 6.22
CA SER A 306 12.03 16.42 5.40
C SER A 306 12.08 15.76 4.02
N LEU A 307 12.69 16.42 3.03
CA LEU A 307 12.85 15.78 1.71
C LEU A 307 13.74 14.54 1.79
N ALA A 308 14.74 14.56 2.67
CA ALA A 308 15.64 13.42 2.88
C ALA A 308 14.88 12.20 3.43
N ASP A 309 14.02 12.40 4.44
CA ASP A 309 13.19 11.34 5.01
C ASP A 309 12.22 10.79 3.97
N MET A 310 11.62 11.67 3.14
CA MET A 310 10.72 11.25 2.07
C MET A 310 11.43 10.46 0.96
N VAL A 311 12.66 10.80 0.62
CA VAL A 311 13.47 10.03 -0.34
C VAL A 311 13.83 8.67 0.24
N LEU A 312 14.29 8.63 1.50
CA LEU A 312 14.57 7.37 2.21
C LEU A 312 13.31 6.50 2.31
N PHE A 313 12.21 7.10 2.75
CA PHE A 313 10.90 6.43 2.81
C PHE A 313 10.52 5.85 1.44
N SER A 314 10.62 6.64 0.36
CA SER A 314 10.26 6.19 -0.99
C SER A 314 11.10 4.99 -1.46
N CYS A 315 12.41 5.02 -1.24
CA CYS A 315 13.32 3.93 -1.61
C CYS A 315 12.99 2.64 -0.85
N LEU A 316 12.78 2.74 0.47
CA LEU A 316 12.42 1.59 1.31
C LEU A 316 11.00 1.11 0.96
N PHE A 317 10.05 2.01 0.80
CA PHE A 317 8.67 1.67 0.48
C PHE A 317 8.55 0.92 -0.86
N GLY A 318 9.36 1.28 -1.86
CA GLY A 318 9.45 0.52 -3.10
C GLY A 318 9.79 -0.96 -2.91
N ILE A 319 10.72 -1.28 -1.98
CA ILE A 319 11.06 -2.67 -1.64
C ILE A 319 9.87 -3.37 -0.95
N PHE A 320 9.23 -2.67 0.00
CA PHE A 320 8.05 -3.21 0.70
C PHE A 320 6.90 -3.47 -0.26
N ALA A 321 6.65 -2.56 -1.22
CA ALA A 321 5.60 -2.71 -2.21
C ALA A 321 5.78 -3.96 -3.09
N VAL A 322 7.03 -4.32 -3.45
CA VAL A 322 7.33 -5.56 -4.19
C VAL A 322 7.03 -6.81 -3.35
N GLY A 323 7.16 -6.73 -2.02
CA GLY A 323 6.90 -7.84 -1.10
C GLY A 323 5.51 -7.84 -0.47
N ALA A 324 4.75 -6.75 -0.56
CA ALA A 324 3.47 -6.63 0.11
C ALA A 324 2.39 -7.56 -0.48
N PRO A 325 1.47 -8.07 0.35
CA PRO A 325 0.37 -8.87 -0.17
C PRO A 325 -0.63 -8.00 -0.96
N GLY A 326 -1.05 -8.46 -2.14
CA GLY A 326 -2.05 -7.81 -3.01
C GLY A 326 -3.50 -7.98 -2.49
N VAL A 327 -3.73 -7.77 -1.19
CA VAL A 327 -5.02 -7.88 -0.51
C VAL A 327 -5.45 -6.50 0.03
N PRO A 328 -6.74 -6.29 0.33
CA PRO A 328 -7.20 -5.02 0.89
C PRO A 328 -6.41 -4.59 2.13
N GLY A 329 -5.90 -3.35 2.14
CA GLY A 329 -5.06 -2.81 3.22
C GLY A 329 -3.65 -3.40 3.33
N GLY A 330 -3.26 -4.34 2.45
CA GLY A 330 -1.97 -5.03 2.53
C GLY A 330 -0.77 -4.09 2.43
N THR A 331 -0.85 -3.07 1.61
CA THR A 331 0.23 -2.08 1.41
C THR A 331 0.46 -1.28 2.68
N VAL A 332 -0.58 -0.66 3.25
CA VAL A 332 -0.45 0.17 4.45
C VAL A 332 -0.01 -0.65 5.66
N LEU A 333 -0.49 -1.89 5.80
CA LEU A 333 -0.04 -2.76 6.89
C LEU A 333 1.44 -3.14 6.75
N ALA A 334 1.92 -3.37 5.53
CA ALA A 334 3.33 -3.69 5.29
C ALA A 334 4.25 -2.48 5.57
N SER A 335 3.80 -1.26 5.31
CA SER A 335 4.60 -0.03 5.41
C SER A 335 4.51 0.69 6.75
N LEU A 336 3.55 0.32 7.64
CA LEU A 336 3.34 1.03 8.92
C LEU A 336 4.62 1.23 9.73
N GLY A 337 5.52 0.25 9.70
CA GLY A 337 6.78 0.38 10.39
C GLY A 337 7.71 1.43 9.76
N LEU A 338 7.68 1.64 8.45
CA LEU A 338 8.41 2.75 7.83
C LEU A 338 7.82 4.10 8.23
N VAL A 339 6.49 4.17 8.33
CA VAL A 339 5.78 5.38 8.78
C VAL A 339 6.17 5.73 10.22
N LEU A 340 6.34 4.72 11.09
CA LEU A 340 6.81 4.91 12.46
C LEU A 340 8.30 5.27 12.54
N ASP A 341 9.16 4.45 11.90
CA ASP A 341 10.61 4.54 12.10
C ASP A 341 11.26 5.65 11.27
N VAL A 342 10.74 5.95 10.07
CA VAL A 342 11.32 6.93 9.14
C VAL A 342 10.58 8.27 9.18
N LEU A 343 9.24 8.24 9.26
CA LEU A 343 8.43 9.46 9.27
C LEU A 343 8.03 9.90 10.69
N HIS A 344 8.38 9.11 11.71
CA HIS A 344 8.18 9.39 13.14
C HIS A 344 6.73 9.65 13.54
N PHE A 345 5.79 8.90 12.92
CA PHE A 345 4.39 8.97 13.29
C PHE A 345 4.13 8.30 14.63
N ASP A 346 3.17 8.82 15.36
CA ASP A 346 2.63 8.19 16.56
C ASP A 346 1.44 7.26 16.24
N THR A 347 0.84 6.67 17.26
CA THR A 347 -0.34 5.79 17.13
C THR A 347 -1.57 6.52 16.59
N THR A 348 -1.68 7.83 16.79
CA THR A 348 -2.77 8.66 16.25
C THR A 348 -2.60 8.85 14.76
N GLY A 349 -1.40 9.23 14.32
CA GLY A 349 -1.07 9.41 12.91
C GLY A 349 -1.21 8.11 12.12
N THR A 350 -0.70 6.99 12.64
CA THR A 350 -0.84 5.67 11.98
C THR A 350 -2.29 5.20 11.95
N GLY A 351 -3.05 5.42 13.01
CA GLY A 351 -4.48 5.08 13.03
C GLY A 351 -5.28 5.87 12.00
N LEU A 352 -4.99 7.15 11.86
CA LEU A 352 -5.62 8.00 10.86
C LEU A 352 -5.22 7.58 9.44
N LEU A 353 -3.94 7.24 9.23
CA LEU A 353 -3.45 6.73 7.94
C LEU A 353 -4.20 5.46 7.52
N ILE A 354 -4.30 4.46 8.38
CA ILE A 354 -5.05 3.23 8.12
C ILE A 354 -6.49 3.54 7.74
N ALA A 355 -7.14 4.41 8.50
CA ALA A 355 -8.54 4.74 8.30
C ALA A 355 -8.82 5.44 6.97
N ILE A 356 -8.00 6.44 6.61
CA ILE A 356 -8.16 7.19 5.35
C ILE A 356 -7.75 6.32 4.17
N PHE A 357 -6.66 5.56 4.30
CA PHE A 357 -6.20 4.64 3.27
C PHE A 357 -7.28 3.62 2.90
N ALA A 358 -7.95 3.04 3.91
CA ALA A 358 -9.01 2.06 3.69
C ALA A 358 -10.18 2.61 2.85
N LEU A 359 -10.47 3.91 2.91
CA LEU A 359 -11.52 4.55 2.10
C LEU A 359 -11.12 4.71 0.64
N GLN A 360 -9.83 4.79 0.36
CA GLN A 360 -9.30 5.05 -0.98
C GLN A 360 -8.58 3.87 -1.60
N ASP A 361 -8.36 2.78 -0.88
CA ASP A 361 -7.64 1.59 -1.36
C ASP A 361 -8.22 1.02 -2.66
N SER A 362 -9.52 1.19 -2.89
CA SER A 362 -10.18 0.84 -4.15
C SER A 362 -9.57 1.56 -5.37
N PHE A 363 -9.31 2.85 -5.26
CA PHE A 363 -8.71 3.65 -6.35
C PHE A 363 -7.22 3.35 -6.51
N GLY A 364 -6.49 3.15 -5.41
CA GLY A 364 -5.11 2.70 -5.42
C GLY A 364 -4.96 1.36 -6.12
N THR A 365 -5.82 0.39 -5.79
CA THR A 365 -5.84 -0.94 -6.43
C THR A 365 -6.18 -0.85 -7.93
N ALA A 366 -7.13 0.01 -8.31
CA ALA A 366 -7.46 0.22 -9.72
C ALA A 366 -6.28 0.82 -10.51
N CYS A 367 -5.52 1.74 -9.88
CA CYS A 367 -4.28 2.28 -10.44
C CYS A 367 -3.19 1.20 -10.56
N ASN A 368 -2.99 0.33 -9.54
CA ASN A 368 -2.04 -0.77 -9.57
C ASN A 368 -2.29 -1.67 -10.79
N ILE A 369 -3.52 -2.20 -10.89
CA ILE A 369 -3.94 -3.11 -11.96
C ILE A 369 -3.80 -2.49 -13.34
N THR A 370 -4.16 -1.21 -13.48
CA THR A 370 -4.02 -0.53 -14.77
C THR A 370 -2.54 -0.28 -15.11
N GLY A 371 -1.73 0.02 -14.10
CA GLY A 371 -0.28 0.15 -14.22
C GLY A 371 0.43 -1.14 -14.64
N ASP A 372 -0.10 -2.32 -14.25
CA ASP A 372 0.45 -3.62 -14.69
C ASP A 372 0.47 -3.75 -16.21
N GLY A 373 -0.56 -3.21 -16.90
CA GLY A 373 -0.59 -3.16 -18.36
C GLY A 373 0.55 -2.31 -18.95
N ALA A 374 0.90 -1.20 -18.29
CA ALA A 374 2.01 -0.36 -18.69
C ALA A 374 3.36 -1.08 -18.46
N LEU A 375 3.54 -1.76 -17.32
CA LEU A 375 4.74 -2.56 -17.04
C LEU A 375 4.90 -3.72 -18.04
N ALA A 376 3.80 -4.38 -18.40
CA ALA A 376 3.82 -5.40 -19.44
C ALA A 376 4.29 -4.81 -20.78
N LEU A 377 3.87 -3.59 -21.12
CA LEU A 377 4.31 -2.89 -22.31
C LEU A 377 5.81 -2.52 -22.25
N MET A 378 6.30 -2.07 -21.09
CA MET A 378 7.72 -1.81 -20.84
C MET A 378 8.55 -3.09 -20.98
N LEU A 379 8.12 -4.17 -20.34
CA LEU A 379 8.80 -5.47 -20.41
C LEU A 379 8.88 -5.99 -21.85
N ARG A 380 7.79 -5.84 -22.61
CA ARG A 380 7.80 -6.12 -24.05
C ARG A 380 8.90 -5.34 -24.78
N GLY A 381 9.01 -4.04 -24.51
CA GLY A 381 10.02 -3.17 -25.13
C GLY A 381 11.46 -3.56 -24.77
N LEU A 382 11.69 -4.10 -23.58
CA LEU A 382 13.00 -4.62 -23.18
C LEU A 382 13.31 -5.96 -23.87
N ARG A 383 12.30 -6.81 -24.04
CA ARG A 383 12.48 -8.18 -24.57
C ARG A 383 12.50 -8.25 -26.10
N TYR A 384 11.74 -7.39 -26.78
CA TYR A 384 11.59 -7.42 -28.24
C TYR A 384 12.10 -6.15 -28.89
N THR A 385 12.62 -6.29 -30.14
CA THR A 385 12.86 -5.13 -30.99
C THR A 385 11.54 -4.50 -31.43
N PRO A 386 11.55 -3.25 -31.96
CA PRO A 386 10.35 -2.68 -32.57
C PRO A 386 9.75 -3.51 -33.68
N ALA A 387 10.60 -4.26 -34.42
CA ALA A 387 10.20 -5.21 -35.47
C ALA A 387 9.58 -6.51 -34.94
N GLY A 388 9.71 -6.79 -33.63
CA GLY A 388 9.15 -7.98 -32.99
C GLY A 388 10.13 -9.14 -32.83
N GLU A 389 11.39 -8.95 -33.10
CA GLU A 389 12.45 -9.93 -32.88
C GLU A 389 12.88 -9.97 -31.40
N LEU A 390 13.23 -11.14 -30.88
CA LEU A 390 13.72 -11.29 -29.52
C LEU A 390 15.09 -10.61 -29.34
N ARG A 391 15.21 -9.74 -28.36
CA ARG A 391 16.48 -9.13 -27.95
C ARG A 391 17.33 -10.08 -27.09
N TRP A 392 16.64 -10.91 -26.30
CA TRP A 392 17.25 -11.89 -25.40
C TRP A 392 16.24 -12.99 -25.05
N ALA A 393 16.73 -14.20 -24.90
CA ALA A 393 15.96 -15.38 -24.47
C ALA A 393 16.12 -15.64 -22.98
#